data_5d226208b390d792c775ebef3d8d1828
#
_entry.id   5d226208b390d792c775ebef3d8d1828
#
_cell.length_a   1.000
_cell.length_b   1.000
_cell.length_c   1.000
_cell.angle_alpha   90.00
_cell.angle_beta   90.00
_cell.angle_gamma   90.00
#
_symmetry.space_group_name_H-M   'P 1'
#
loop_
_entity.id
_entity.type
_entity.pdbx_description
1 polymer ?
#
loop_
_entity_poly.entity_id
_entity_poly.type
_entity_poly.pdbx_seq_one_letter_code
_entity_poly.pdbx_strand_id
1 'polypeptide(L)'
;MSKHSIFEVKYSPVIVSTTCLFIAGKTEEQRHELTVSKICDQVGLTKQVKTVLDMELEVLNTLSFQLRLYHPYASLRHLLRTFQTTRGNNMSDEVYKVFRADVYRILRLSFLTDCPFLFSPGQIAMASLELACTNESTQWASTYEKVYNDNFLNYANSNNYCGYS
;
A
#
# COMPACT_ATOMS: atom_id res chain seq x y z
N MET A 1 1.98 24.98 -14.19
CA MET A 1 1.22 25.10 -12.93
C MET A 1 0.45 23.79 -12.78
N SER A 2 0.82 22.96 -11.80
CA SER A 2 0.18 21.64 -11.63
C SER A 2 -1.25 21.79 -11.16
N LYS A 3 -2.17 20.99 -11.73
CA LYS A 3 -3.60 20.99 -11.38
C LYS A 3 -3.85 20.65 -9.89
N HIS A 4 -2.85 20.14 -9.17
CA HIS A 4 -2.95 19.78 -7.75
C HIS A 4 -3.01 20.98 -6.80
N SER A 5 -2.42 22.12 -7.18
CA SER A 5 -2.40 23.34 -6.36
C SER A 5 -3.78 24.01 -6.20
N ILE A 6 -4.73 23.73 -7.09
CA ILE A 6 -6.06 24.38 -7.09
C ILE A 6 -6.98 23.77 -6.03
N PHE A 7 -6.81 22.50 -5.69
CA PHE A 7 -7.63 21.80 -4.69
C PHE A 7 -7.41 22.29 -3.26
N GLU A 8 -6.15 22.57 -2.91
CA GLU A 8 -5.80 23.03 -1.56
C GLU A 8 -6.38 24.41 -1.23
N VAL A 9 -6.59 25.25 -2.24
CA VAL A 9 -7.09 26.63 -2.06
C VAL A 9 -8.61 26.70 -2.03
N LYS A 10 -9.31 25.78 -2.71
CA LYS A 10 -10.78 25.85 -2.90
C LYS A 10 -11.55 25.10 -1.82
N TYR A 11 -10.99 24.03 -1.28
CA TYR A 11 -11.69 23.12 -0.36
C TYR A 11 -10.88 22.87 0.91
N SER A 12 -11.59 22.66 2.04
CA SER A 12 -10.97 22.22 3.29
C SER A 12 -10.25 20.88 3.09
N PRO A 13 -8.99 20.72 3.53
CA PRO A 13 -8.26 19.45 3.45
C PRO A 13 -9.03 18.28 4.08
N VAL A 14 -9.81 18.54 5.14
CA VAL A 14 -10.63 17.52 5.80
C VAL A 14 -11.74 17.01 4.88
N ILE A 15 -12.39 17.89 4.11
CA ILE A 15 -13.43 17.49 3.15
C ILE A 15 -12.80 16.68 2.01
N VAL A 16 -11.65 17.12 1.47
CA VAL A 16 -10.94 16.42 0.41
C VAL A 16 -10.53 15.02 0.86
N SER A 17 -9.89 14.89 2.03
CA SER A 17 -9.47 13.59 2.56
C SER A 17 -10.65 12.66 2.87
N THR A 18 -11.76 13.21 3.37
CA THR A 18 -13.00 12.45 3.61
C THR A 18 -13.60 11.92 2.30
N THR A 19 -13.61 12.75 1.25
CA THR A 19 -14.05 12.34 -0.10
C THR A 19 -13.14 11.27 -0.68
N CYS A 20 -11.82 11.42 -0.56
CA CYS A 20 -10.86 10.41 -1.01
C CYS A 20 -11.04 9.07 -0.27
N LEU A 21 -11.28 9.11 1.05
CA LEU A 21 -11.57 7.91 1.84
C LEU A 21 -12.87 7.23 1.37
N PHE A 22 -13.90 8.01 1.07
CA PHE A 22 -15.16 7.49 0.56
C PHE A 22 -15.00 6.82 -0.81
N ILE A 23 -14.24 7.45 -1.74
CA ILE A 23 -13.92 6.87 -3.05
C ILE A 23 -13.11 5.58 -2.88
N ALA A 24 -12.09 5.57 -2.01
CA ALA A 24 -11.29 4.39 -1.72
C ALA A 24 -12.16 3.24 -1.18
N GLY A 25 -13.09 3.52 -0.27
CA GLY A 25 -14.03 2.52 0.22
C GLY A 25 -14.93 1.92 -0.87
N LYS A 26 -15.32 2.71 -1.87
CA LYS A 26 -16.06 2.20 -3.03
C LYS A 26 -15.21 1.30 -3.94
N THR A 27 -13.95 1.67 -4.18
CA THR A 27 -13.04 0.91 -5.06
C THR A 27 -12.61 -0.41 -4.45
N GLU A 28 -12.48 -0.48 -3.12
CA GLU A 28 -12.12 -1.69 -2.36
C GLU A 28 -13.34 -2.54 -1.97
N GLU A 29 -14.51 -2.27 -2.56
CA GLU A 29 -15.77 -3.00 -2.31
C GLU A 29 -16.27 -3.01 -0.85
N GLN A 30 -15.80 -2.08 -0.03
CA GLN A 30 -16.20 -1.91 1.38
C GLN A 30 -17.59 -1.25 1.53
N ARG A 31 -18.50 -1.48 0.58
CA ARG A 31 -19.78 -0.75 0.45
C ARG A 31 -20.70 -0.90 1.66
N HIS A 32 -20.62 -2.03 2.36
CA HIS A 32 -21.52 -2.31 3.49
C HIS A 32 -21.08 -1.63 4.78
N GLU A 33 -19.78 -1.32 4.91
CA GLU A 33 -19.22 -0.77 6.14
C GLU A 33 -18.96 0.74 6.04
N LEU A 34 -18.55 1.26 4.87
CA LEU A 34 -18.14 2.64 4.64
C LEU A 34 -19.21 3.42 3.85
N THR A 35 -20.29 3.82 4.55
CA THR A 35 -21.23 4.81 3.98
C THR A 35 -20.72 6.22 4.21
N VAL A 36 -21.02 7.14 3.28
CA VAL A 36 -20.61 8.55 3.41
C VAL A 36 -21.07 9.17 4.74
N SER A 37 -22.27 8.85 5.20
CA SER A 37 -22.80 9.34 6.49
C SER A 37 -21.95 8.86 7.66
N LYS A 38 -21.61 7.58 7.73
CA LYS A 38 -20.76 7.02 8.79
C LYS A 38 -19.39 7.67 8.83
N ILE A 39 -18.77 7.87 7.65
CA ILE A 39 -17.46 8.54 7.55
C ILE A 39 -17.57 9.98 8.05
N CYS A 40 -18.57 10.72 7.57
CA CYS A 40 -18.81 12.11 7.99
C CYS A 40 -19.08 12.24 9.49
N ASP A 41 -19.83 11.30 10.07
CA ASP A 41 -20.11 11.28 11.52
C ASP A 41 -18.85 11.10 12.34
N GLN A 42 -17.96 10.19 11.92
CA GLN A 42 -16.69 9.93 12.61
C GLN A 42 -15.70 11.12 12.53
N VAL A 43 -15.75 11.89 11.45
CA VAL A 43 -14.85 13.04 11.22
C VAL A 43 -15.46 14.35 11.69
N GLY A 44 -16.70 14.33 12.21
CA GLY A 44 -17.40 15.55 12.64
C GLY A 44 -17.97 16.40 11.52
N LEU A 45 -18.15 15.84 10.33
CA LEU A 45 -18.69 16.49 9.12
C LEU A 45 -20.17 16.15 8.84
N THR A 46 -20.95 15.80 9.85
CA THR A 46 -22.35 15.34 9.73
C THR A 46 -23.22 16.26 8.88
N LYS A 47 -23.00 17.60 8.98
CA LYS A 47 -23.75 18.59 8.20
C LYS A 47 -23.24 18.79 6.77
N GLN A 48 -22.12 18.19 6.40
CA GLN A 48 -21.42 18.42 5.14
C GLN A 48 -21.44 17.18 4.19
N VAL A 49 -22.29 16.21 4.48
CA VAL A 49 -22.45 14.99 3.66
C VAL A 49 -22.68 15.33 2.18
N LYS A 50 -23.54 16.33 1.90
CA LYS A 50 -23.80 16.78 0.54
C LYS A 50 -22.54 17.34 -0.13
N THR A 51 -21.76 18.16 0.59
CA THR A 51 -20.51 18.72 0.08
C THR A 51 -19.48 17.64 -0.29
N VAL A 52 -19.39 16.59 0.53
CA VAL A 52 -18.53 15.43 0.26
C VAL A 52 -18.98 14.67 -1.01
N LEU A 53 -20.30 14.49 -1.18
CA LEU A 53 -20.85 13.85 -2.38
C LEU A 53 -20.66 14.71 -3.65
N ASP A 54 -20.88 16.02 -3.55
CA ASP A 54 -20.69 16.93 -4.69
C ASP A 54 -19.21 16.96 -5.12
N MET A 55 -18.28 16.87 -4.15
CA MET A 55 -16.84 16.82 -4.40
C MET A 55 -16.38 15.48 -5.00
N GLU A 56 -17.10 14.40 -4.81
CA GLU A 56 -16.72 13.08 -5.36
C GLU A 56 -16.45 13.15 -6.85
N LEU A 57 -17.38 13.74 -7.61
CA LEU A 57 -17.24 13.83 -9.07
C LEU A 57 -16.05 14.73 -9.48
N GLU A 58 -15.78 15.79 -8.72
CA GLU A 58 -14.65 16.69 -8.98
C GLU A 58 -13.30 15.98 -8.76
N VAL A 59 -13.19 15.18 -7.67
CA VAL A 59 -12.01 14.35 -7.41
C VAL A 59 -11.83 13.28 -8.49
N LEU A 60 -12.89 12.57 -8.87
CA LEU A 60 -12.85 11.55 -9.92
C LEU A 60 -12.40 12.14 -11.27
N ASN A 61 -12.92 13.30 -11.65
CA ASN A 61 -12.50 14.00 -12.86
C ASN A 61 -11.04 14.43 -12.80
N THR A 62 -10.57 14.90 -11.65
CA THR A 62 -9.16 15.31 -11.46
C THR A 62 -8.21 14.12 -11.59
N LEU A 63 -8.61 12.94 -11.09
CA LEU A 63 -7.89 11.69 -11.25
C LEU A 63 -8.08 11.03 -12.62
N SER A 64 -8.87 11.66 -13.52
CA SER A 64 -9.23 11.09 -14.83
C SER A 64 -9.81 9.67 -14.69
N PHE A 65 -10.54 9.40 -13.61
CA PHE A 65 -11.10 8.08 -13.25
C PHE A 65 -10.07 6.96 -13.14
N GLN A 66 -8.77 7.28 -13.00
CA GLN A 66 -7.70 6.31 -12.80
C GLN A 66 -7.62 5.93 -11.32
N LEU A 67 -8.44 4.98 -10.91
CA LEU A 67 -8.57 4.54 -9.51
C LEU A 67 -7.80 3.25 -9.20
N ARG A 68 -7.21 2.62 -10.22
CA ARG A 68 -6.47 1.38 -10.04
C ARG A 68 -5.09 1.66 -9.45
N LEU A 69 -4.89 1.22 -8.22
CA LEU A 69 -3.60 1.30 -7.52
C LEU A 69 -3.02 -0.10 -7.34
N TYR A 70 -1.70 -0.20 -7.50
CA TYR A 70 -0.97 -1.42 -7.16
C TYR A 70 -0.46 -1.31 -5.73
N HIS A 71 -0.98 -2.18 -4.85
CA HIS A 71 -0.60 -2.19 -3.45
C HIS A 71 0.57 -3.13 -3.18
N PRO A 72 1.51 -2.75 -2.30
CA PRO A 72 2.65 -3.59 -1.92
C PRO A 72 2.22 -4.87 -1.19
N TYR A 73 0.99 -4.96 -0.68
CA TYR A 73 0.46 -6.17 -0.03
C TYR A 73 0.44 -7.40 -0.95
N ALA A 74 0.15 -7.24 -2.24
CA ALA A 74 0.15 -8.34 -3.19
C ALA A 74 1.58 -8.87 -3.41
N SER A 75 2.53 -7.96 -3.63
CA SER A 75 3.96 -8.28 -3.77
C SER A 75 4.51 -8.91 -2.48
N LEU A 76 4.19 -8.35 -1.32
CA LEU A 76 4.61 -8.89 -0.02
C LEU A 76 4.07 -10.30 0.22
N ARG A 77 2.82 -10.57 -0.13
CA ARG A 77 2.23 -11.90 0.02
C ARG A 77 2.97 -12.94 -0.81
N HIS A 78 3.38 -12.59 -2.03
CA HIS A 78 4.19 -13.45 -2.88
C HIS A 78 5.57 -13.71 -2.25
N LEU A 79 6.27 -12.66 -1.83
CA LEU A 79 7.58 -12.76 -1.17
C LEU A 79 7.52 -13.63 0.10
N LEU A 80 6.51 -13.44 0.94
CA LEU A 80 6.33 -14.23 2.16
C LEU A 80 6.07 -15.72 1.86
N ARG A 81 5.34 -16.04 0.78
CA ARG A 81 5.18 -17.45 0.35
C ARG A 81 6.51 -18.04 -0.08
N THR A 82 7.27 -17.34 -0.92
CA THR A 82 8.60 -17.79 -1.35
C THR A 82 9.53 -17.92 -0.14
N PHE A 83 9.53 -16.95 0.78
CA PHE A 83 10.30 -17.02 2.02
C PHE A 83 9.92 -18.27 2.84
N GLN A 84 8.63 -18.55 2.98
CA GLN A 84 8.15 -19.72 3.71
C GLN A 84 8.61 -21.03 3.09
N THR A 85 8.62 -21.15 1.77
CA THR A 85 9.11 -22.37 1.08
C THR A 85 10.62 -22.51 1.14
N THR A 86 11.36 -21.38 1.09
CA THR A 86 12.83 -21.37 1.09
C THR A 86 13.42 -21.60 2.50
N ARG A 87 12.73 -21.18 3.56
CA ARG A 87 13.19 -21.32 4.96
C ARG A 87 13.39 -22.80 5.39
N GLY A 88 12.70 -23.74 4.71
CA GLY A 88 12.70 -25.15 5.10
C GLY A 88 12.17 -25.36 6.51
N ASN A 89 12.76 -26.34 7.24
CA ASN A 89 12.39 -26.64 8.64
C ASN A 89 13.14 -25.81 9.69
N ASN A 90 13.85 -24.76 9.27
CA ASN A 90 14.72 -23.96 10.16
C ASN A 90 13.96 -22.95 11.04
N MET A 91 12.65 -22.80 10.83
CA MET A 91 11.81 -21.88 11.58
C MET A 91 10.51 -22.57 11.99
N SER A 92 10.15 -22.51 13.27
CA SER A 92 8.86 -23.02 13.73
C SER A 92 7.70 -22.15 13.20
N ASP A 93 6.50 -22.71 13.14
CA ASP A 93 5.34 -21.99 12.64
C ASP A 93 4.95 -20.81 13.55
N GLU A 94 5.20 -20.90 14.84
CA GLU A 94 4.97 -19.81 15.79
C GLU A 94 5.90 -18.63 15.50
N VAL A 95 7.19 -18.89 15.34
CA VAL A 95 8.19 -17.87 14.99
C VAL A 95 7.87 -17.23 13.64
N TYR A 96 7.45 -18.02 12.66
CA TYR A 96 7.04 -17.48 11.36
C TYR A 96 5.81 -16.56 11.45
N LYS A 97 4.84 -16.89 12.31
CA LYS A 97 3.67 -16.01 12.53
C LYS A 97 4.08 -14.66 13.09
N VAL A 98 4.99 -14.64 14.07
CA VAL A 98 5.51 -13.39 14.68
C VAL A 98 6.28 -12.59 13.62
N PHE A 99 7.22 -13.22 12.94
CA PHE A 99 7.98 -12.62 11.85
C PHE A 99 7.06 -11.98 10.78
N ARG A 100 6.06 -12.74 10.32
CA ARG A 100 5.09 -12.23 9.34
C ARG A 100 4.33 -11.01 9.86
N ALA A 101 3.94 -11.00 11.14
CA ALA A 101 3.26 -9.86 11.74
C ALA A 101 4.15 -8.61 11.74
N ASP A 102 5.45 -8.76 12.02
CA ASP A 102 6.41 -7.66 11.99
C ASP A 102 6.63 -7.11 10.58
N VAL A 103 6.75 -7.98 9.56
CA VAL A 103 6.84 -7.54 8.16
C VAL A 103 5.62 -6.70 7.78
N TYR A 104 4.41 -7.13 8.13
CA TYR A 104 3.19 -6.36 7.87
C TYR A 104 3.13 -5.06 8.69
N ARG A 105 3.68 -5.03 9.89
CA ARG A 105 3.78 -3.82 10.72
C ARG A 105 4.69 -2.80 10.04
N ILE A 106 5.87 -3.20 9.59
CA ILE A 106 6.83 -2.35 8.86
C ILE A 106 6.19 -1.81 7.57
N LEU A 107 5.53 -2.68 6.80
CA LEU A 107 4.82 -2.26 5.59
C LEU A 107 3.76 -1.19 5.89
N ARG A 108 2.98 -1.35 6.95
CA ARG A 108 1.97 -0.34 7.34
C ARG A 108 2.60 0.99 7.74
N LEU A 109 3.76 0.96 8.42
CA LEU A 109 4.49 2.18 8.78
C LEU A 109 4.99 2.93 7.54
N SER A 110 5.34 2.24 6.44
CA SER A 110 5.76 2.90 5.21
C SER A 110 4.68 3.79 4.59
N PHE A 111 3.39 3.48 4.81
CA PHE A 111 2.28 4.33 4.36
C PHE A 111 2.11 5.64 5.14
N LEU A 112 2.78 5.77 6.29
CA LEU A 112 2.81 7.02 7.05
C LEU A 112 3.94 7.96 6.60
N THR A 113 4.67 7.57 5.57
CA THR A 113 5.79 8.30 4.98
C THR A 113 5.53 8.57 3.50
N ASP A 114 6.46 9.23 2.82
CA ASP A 114 6.38 9.49 1.38
C ASP A 114 6.76 8.27 0.51
N CYS A 115 7.11 7.13 1.12
CA CYS A 115 7.52 5.92 0.41
C CYS A 115 6.57 5.47 -0.71
N PRO A 116 5.23 5.49 -0.53
CA PRO A 116 4.30 5.08 -1.58
C PRO A 116 4.32 5.97 -2.84
N PHE A 117 4.83 7.19 -2.72
CA PHE A 117 4.97 8.13 -3.84
C PHE A 117 6.34 8.05 -4.52
N LEU A 118 7.36 7.57 -3.82
CA LEU A 118 8.75 7.55 -4.28
C LEU A 118 9.19 6.19 -4.83
N PHE A 119 8.60 5.10 -4.35
CA PHE A 119 9.04 3.74 -4.65
C PHE A 119 7.92 2.87 -5.19
N SER A 120 8.30 1.89 -6.02
CA SER A 120 7.34 0.93 -6.53
C SER A 120 6.81 -0.01 -5.42
N PRO A 121 5.59 -0.55 -5.55
CA PRO A 121 5.03 -1.48 -4.56
C PRO A 121 5.93 -2.68 -4.24
N GLY A 122 6.63 -3.20 -5.26
CA GLY A 122 7.58 -4.30 -5.08
C GLY A 122 8.80 -3.93 -4.23
N GLN A 123 9.35 -2.72 -4.43
CA GLN A 123 10.48 -2.21 -3.64
C GLN A 123 10.08 -2.02 -2.17
N ILE A 124 8.91 -1.44 -1.91
CA ILE A 124 8.39 -1.26 -0.55
C ILE A 124 8.20 -2.62 0.14
N ALA A 125 7.63 -3.60 -0.57
CA ALA A 125 7.43 -4.94 -0.04
C ALA A 125 8.77 -5.64 0.28
N MET A 126 9.77 -5.51 -0.61
CA MET A 126 11.09 -6.09 -0.41
C MET A 126 11.82 -5.45 0.77
N ALA A 127 11.83 -4.11 0.85
CA ALA A 127 12.45 -3.39 1.96
C ALA A 127 11.77 -3.72 3.31
N SER A 128 10.45 -3.93 3.32
CA SER A 128 9.74 -4.34 4.53
C SER A 128 10.16 -5.73 5.01
N LEU A 129 10.38 -6.65 4.07
CA LEU A 129 10.90 -8.00 4.39
C LEU A 129 12.34 -7.94 4.90
N GLU A 130 13.21 -7.16 4.25
CA GLU A 130 14.60 -6.97 4.62
C GLU A 130 14.74 -6.40 6.03
N LEU A 131 14.02 -5.32 6.34
CA LEU A 131 14.03 -4.71 7.66
C LEU A 131 13.58 -5.65 8.76
N ALA A 132 12.59 -6.50 8.51
CA ALA A 132 12.16 -7.51 9.47
C ALA A 132 13.25 -8.58 9.67
N CYS A 133 13.96 -8.98 8.62
CA CYS A 133 15.07 -9.93 8.73
C CYS A 133 16.24 -9.38 9.53
N THR A 134 16.55 -8.08 9.38
CA THR A 134 17.67 -7.44 10.10
C THR A 134 17.36 -7.20 11.59
N ASN A 135 16.09 -6.97 11.93
CA ASN A 135 15.69 -6.75 13.33
C ASN A 135 15.70 -8.03 14.19
N GLU A 136 15.52 -9.20 13.55
CA GLU A 136 15.32 -10.47 14.27
C GLU A 136 16.58 -11.35 14.37
N SER A 137 17.78 -10.84 14.07
CA SER A 137 19.05 -11.58 14.09
C SER A 137 19.48 -12.21 12.75
N THR A 138 20.78 -12.41 12.62
CA THR A 138 21.54 -12.91 11.46
C THR A 138 21.07 -14.23 10.84
N GLN A 139 20.16 -14.96 11.50
CA GLN A 139 19.68 -16.27 11.08
C GLN A 139 18.78 -16.19 9.81
N TRP A 140 18.09 -15.07 9.61
CA TRP A 140 17.18 -14.88 8.47
C TRP A 140 17.83 -14.22 7.27
N ALA A 141 18.99 -13.61 7.44
CA ALA A 141 19.72 -12.92 6.38
C ALA A 141 20.02 -13.85 5.20
N SER A 142 20.45 -15.08 5.46
CA SER A 142 20.75 -16.08 4.40
C SER A 142 19.50 -16.53 3.64
N THR A 143 18.35 -16.61 4.30
CA THR A 143 17.08 -16.93 3.65
C THR A 143 16.60 -15.75 2.81
N TYR A 144 16.76 -14.52 3.32
CA TYR A 144 16.45 -13.30 2.59
C TYR A 144 17.31 -13.17 1.32
N GLU A 145 18.62 -13.41 1.40
CA GLU A 145 19.51 -13.37 0.23
C GLU A 145 19.07 -14.34 -0.87
N LYS A 146 18.65 -15.55 -0.53
CA LYS A 146 18.11 -16.50 -1.50
C LYS A 146 16.83 -15.96 -2.14
N VAL A 147 15.87 -15.48 -1.32
CA VAL A 147 14.61 -14.92 -1.82
C VAL A 147 14.86 -13.69 -2.69
N TYR A 148 15.82 -12.84 -2.32
CA TYR A 148 16.21 -11.67 -3.08
C TYR A 148 16.79 -12.08 -4.45
N ASN A 149 17.76 -12.98 -4.46
CA ASN A 149 18.39 -13.44 -5.70
C ASN A 149 17.38 -14.12 -6.63
N ASP A 150 16.51 -15.00 -6.12
CA ASP A 150 15.51 -15.72 -6.91
C ASP A 150 14.44 -14.79 -7.52
N ASN A 151 14.02 -13.75 -6.79
CA ASN A 151 12.97 -12.86 -7.27
C ASN A 151 13.51 -11.64 -8.03
N PHE A 152 14.62 -11.06 -7.59
CA PHE A 152 15.17 -9.85 -8.22
C PHE A 152 15.85 -10.18 -9.55
N LEU A 153 16.61 -11.26 -9.63
CA LEU A 153 17.25 -11.69 -10.88
C LEU A 153 16.22 -12.12 -11.91
N ASN A 154 15.16 -12.82 -11.49
CA ASN A 154 14.07 -13.20 -12.37
C ASN A 154 13.25 -11.99 -12.85
N TYR A 155 13.04 -10.97 -11.98
CA TYR A 155 12.38 -9.74 -12.34
C TYR A 155 13.23 -8.85 -13.27
N ALA A 156 14.53 -8.73 -13.01
CA ALA A 156 15.47 -8.02 -13.87
C ALA A 156 15.58 -8.66 -15.26
N ASN A 157 15.58 -9.98 -15.33
CA ASN A 157 15.62 -10.74 -16.59
C ASN A 157 14.28 -10.67 -17.36
N SER A 158 13.13 -10.57 -16.70
CA SER A 158 11.81 -10.46 -17.34
C SER A 158 11.48 -9.03 -17.82
N ASN A 159 12.08 -7.99 -17.22
CA ASN A 159 11.86 -6.59 -17.59
C ASN A 159 12.80 -6.03 -18.67
N ASN A 160 13.70 -6.85 -19.24
CA ASN A 160 14.42 -6.47 -20.45
C ASN A 160 13.53 -6.35 -21.71
N TYR A 161 12.19 -6.46 -21.56
CA TYR A 161 11.21 -6.38 -22.65
C TYR A 161 10.22 -5.20 -22.55
N CYS A 162 10.40 -4.24 -21.68
CA CYS A 162 9.63 -3.00 -21.73
C CYS A 162 10.56 -1.81 -21.96
N GLY A 163 11.01 -1.69 -23.23
CA GLY A 163 11.49 -0.43 -23.77
C GLY A 163 10.32 0.56 -23.81
N TYR A 164 10.43 1.65 -23.09
CA TYR A 164 9.62 2.83 -23.34
C TYR A 164 10.02 3.41 -24.69
N SER A 165 9.22 3.21 -25.70
CA SER A 165 9.20 4.00 -26.93
C SER A 165 8.05 4.99 -26.85
#